data_72fc2bfe881cb34a43541b68ee106448
#
_entry.id   72fc2bfe881cb34a43541b68ee106448
#
_cell.length_a   1.000
_cell.length_b   1.000
_cell.length_c   1.000
_cell.angle_alpha   90.00
_cell.angle_beta   90.00
_cell.angle_gamma   90.00
#
_symmetry.space_group_name_H-M   'P 1'
#
loop_
_entity.id
_entity.type
_entity.pdbx_description
1 polymer ?
#
loop_
_entity_poly.entity_id
_entity_poly.type
_entity_poly.pdbx_seq_one_letter_code
_entity_poly.pdbx_strand_id
1 'polypeptide(L)'
;ELADSQAAALILTAEAAEPIPADGALAVARERELELVAHAKPPAQAAVPGFDTGLIDRLVLAADQFIVERRDATGNPLGKTIIAGYPWFSDWGRDTVIALPGLALATGRPLVAVSVLRTCSRFVSQGMLPNRFPEDGEAPEYNTADATLWYFVAVHQYLAATGDGDFAASVYPVLKDMLDWHLRGTRYGIGMDPADGLLRAGEQGTQLTWMDAKVGDRVVTPRVGKPVEINALWFNAASMLRDLAQSLGLADDRASHATLAARIGAGFIAAFWNPDGGCLYDVVDGPEVEPDASGRRCDASLRPNQLLAVSLPYPLLDAGRARQVLRACTEHLWTPVGLRSLSPQDPRYRGRYAGDQASRDAAYHQGTVWTWLLGPYVTAHYRVHGNAAAALALLGDMPAHLGEACIGQVSEIMDGDGPFAPRGCFAQAWGVGEILRAWQVVTAAQLHPREANS
;
A
#
# COMPACT_ATOMS: atom_id res chain seq x y z
N GLU A 1 -4.80 -30.10 37.29
CA GLU A 1 -3.76 -30.70 36.44
C GLU A 1 -4.41 -31.69 35.49
N LEU A 2 -4.05 -31.63 34.18
CA LEU A 2 -4.50 -32.59 33.18
C LEU A 2 -3.54 -33.76 33.16
N ALA A 3 -4.07 -35.00 33.12
CA ALA A 3 -3.25 -36.19 32.89
C ALA A 3 -2.90 -36.30 31.39
N ASP A 4 -1.83 -37.07 31.07
CA ASP A 4 -1.49 -37.44 29.69
C ASP A 4 -2.70 -38.04 29.00
N SER A 5 -3.14 -37.52 27.88
CA SER A 5 -4.37 -37.87 27.15
C SER A 5 -5.67 -37.16 27.58
N GLN A 6 -5.67 -36.29 28.58
CA GLN A 6 -6.84 -35.48 28.91
C GLN A 6 -6.74 -34.11 28.15
N ALA A 7 -7.84 -33.72 27.56
CA ALA A 7 -8.01 -32.41 26.94
C ALA A 7 -9.05 -31.60 27.72
N ALA A 8 -8.78 -30.30 27.88
CA ALA A 8 -9.77 -29.34 28.34
C ALA A 8 -9.90 -28.21 27.32
N ALA A 9 -11.12 -27.78 27.09
CA ALA A 9 -11.41 -26.68 26.17
C ALA A 9 -12.05 -25.51 26.93
N LEU A 10 -11.58 -24.29 26.64
CA LEU A 10 -12.21 -23.05 27.06
C LEU A 10 -12.72 -22.34 25.80
N ILE A 11 -14.02 -22.06 25.77
CA ILE A 11 -14.63 -21.32 24.68
C ILE A 11 -14.98 -19.91 25.18
N LEU A 12 -14.45 -18.90 24.49
CA LEU A 12 -14.77 -17.50 24.71
C LEU A 12 -15.42 -16.95 23.45
N THR A 13 -16.60 -16.36 23.58
CA THR A 13 -17.32 -15.71 22.48
C THR A 13 -17.96 -14.42 22.95
N ALA A 14 -17.97 -13.41 22.08
CA ALA A 14 -18.76 -12.18 22.28
C ALA A 14 -20.15 -12.28 21.64
N GLU A 15 -20.46 -13.37 20.94
CA GLU A 15 -21.74 -13.58 20.27
C GLU A 15 -22.75 -14.23 21.20
N ALA A 16 -24.03 -13.89 21.01
CA ALA A 16 -25.14 -14.47 21.78
C ALA A 16 -25.54 -15.89 21.33
N ALA A 17 -24.89 -16.42 20.26
CA ALA A 17 -25.14 -17.75 19.73
C ALA A 17 -24.56 -18.86 20.63
N GLU A 18 -25.16 -20.05 20.62
CA GLU A 18 -24.56 -21.20 21.29
C GLU A 18 -23.19 -21.53 20.70
N PRO A 19 -22.16 -21.68 21.55
CA PRO A 19 -20.81 -21.97 21.06
C PRO A 19 -20.75 -23.35 20.40
N ILE A 20 -20.01 -23.43 19.30
CA ILE A 20 -19.72 -24.72 18.64
C ILE A 20 -18.90 -25.58 19.60
N PRO A 21 -19.20 -26.90 19.73
CA PRO A 21 -18.39 -27.81 20.53
C PRO A 21 -16.90 -27.74 20.13
N ALA A 22 -16.02 -27.76 21.10
CA ALA A 22 -14.58 -27.52 20.87
C ALA A 22 -13.95 -28.43 19.80
N ASP A 23 -14.29 -29.72 19.81
CA ASP A 23 -13.78 -30.70 18.84
C ASP A 23 -14.26 -30.37 17.41
N GLY A 24 -15.52 -29.97 17.26
CA GLY A 24 -16.08 -29.54 15.98
C GLY A 24 -15.48 -28.24 15.50
N ALA A 25 -15.29 -27.27 16.40
CA ALA A 25 -14.70 -25.97 16.07
C ALA A 25 -13.27 -26.10 15.51
N LEU A 26 -12.44 -26.96 16.12
CA LEU A 26 -11.07 -27.20 15.65
C LEU A 26 -11.04 -27.84 14.25
N ALA A 27 -11.94 -28.80 13.99
CA ALA A 27 -12.04 -29.43 12.67
C ALA A 27 -12.46 -28.43 11.59
N VAL A 28 -13.48 -27.62 11.86
CA VAL A 28 -13.96 -26.56 10.95
C VAL A 28 -12.86 -25.52 10.69
N ALA A 29 -12.13 -25.09 11.74
CA ALA A 29 -11.04 -24.14 11.57
C ALA A 29 -9.92 -24.71 10.67
N ARG A 30 -9.52 -25.96 10.87
CA ARG A 30 -8.49 -26.61 10.05
C ARG A 30 -8.92 -26.80 8.59
N GLU A 31 -10.17 -27.19 8.37
CA GLU A 31 -10.72 -27.31 7.01
C GLU A 31 -10.70 -25.97 6.30
N ARG A 32 -11.15 -24.89 6.96
CA ARG A 32 -11.07 -23.52 6.44
C ARG A 32 -9.65 -23.09 6.11
N GLU A 33 -8.67 -23.34 6.98
CA GLU A 33 -7.26 -23.03 6.74
C GLU A 33 -6.73 -23.73 5.48
N LEU A 34 -7.03 -25.03 5.32
CA LEU A 34 -6.65 -25.80 4.13
C LEU A 34 -7.29 -25.24 2.85
N GLU A 35 -8.57 -24.85 2.90
CA GLU A 35 -9.27 -24.24 1.78
C GLU A 35 -8.64 -22.89 1.39
N LEU A 36 -8.35 -22.03 2.36
CA LEU A 36 -7.71 -20.72 2.12
C LEU A 36 -6.36 -20.88 1.41
N VAL A 37 -5.51 -21.77 1.91
CA VAL A 37 -4.20 -22.05 1.30
C VAL A 37 -4.36 -22.68 -0.09
N ALA A 38 -5.33 -23.56 -0.28
CA ALA A 38 -5.57 -24.19 -1.57
C ALA A 38 -6.01 -23.18 -2.65
N HIS A 39 -6.86 -22.21 -2.30
CA HIS A 39 -7.32 -21.16 -3.22
C HIS A 39 -6.20 -20.20 -3.64
N ALA A 40 -5.21 -19.97 -2.79
CA ALA A 40 -4.11 -19.04 -3.06
C ALA A 40 -2.99 -19.66 -3.95
N LYS A 41 -2.99 -20.98 -4.17
CA LYS A 41 -1.91 -21.65 -4.92
C LYS A 41 -1.89 -21.19 -6.38
N PRO A 42 -0.73 -20.69 -6.87
CA PRO A 42 -0.58 -20.39 -8.28
C PRO A 42 -0.55 -21.69 -9.10
N PRO A 43 -0.84 -21.61 -10.42
CA PRO A 43 -0.59 -22.71 -11.31
C PRO A 43 0.86 -23.20 -11.21
N ALA A 44 1.11 -24.50 -11.34
CA ALA A 44 2.44 -25.11 -11.20
C ALA A 44 3.50 -24.43 -12.12
N GLN A 45 3.08 -23.93 -13.30
CA GLN A 45 3.93 -23.23 -14.25
C GLN A 45 4.44 -21.85 -13.75
N ALA A 46 3.79 -21.30 -12.72
CA ALA A 46 4.20 -20.03 -12.11
C ALA A 46 5.18 -20.23 -10.93
N ALA A 47 5.52 -21.48 -10.60
CA ALA A 47 6.46 -21.77 -9.52
C ALA A 47 7.85 -21.18 -9.82
N VAL A 48 8.41 -20.46 -8.84
CA VAL A 48 9.76 -19.91 -8.92
C VAL A 48 10.71 -20.88 -8.22
N PRO A 49 11.70 -21.46 -8.94
CA PRO A 49 12.63 -22.41 -8.34
C PRO A 49 13.36 -21.83 -7.14
N GLY A 50 13.45 -22.60 -6.05
CA GLY A 50 14.17 -22.22 -4.83
C GLY A 50 13.41 -21.31 -3.89
N PHE A 51 12.20 -20.87 -4.21
CA PHE A 51 11.35 -20.09 -3.30
C PHE A 51 10.50 -21.01 -2.39
N ASP A 52 10.58 -20.79 -1.08
CA ASP A 52 9.76 -21.54 -0.10
C ASP A 52 8.32 -21.00 -0.06
N THR A 53 7.40 -21.79 -0.57
CA THR A 53 5.96 -21.45 -0.56
C THR A 53 5.33 -21.53 0.83
N GLY A 54 5.98 -22.15 1.82
CA GLY A 54 5.50 -22.19 3.20
C GLY A 54 5.38 -20.81 3.84
N LEU A 55 6.16 -19.83 3.39
CA LEU A 55 5.96 -18.42 3.73
C LEU A 55 4.59 -17.93 3.26
N ILE A 56 4.24 -18.22 2.01
CA ILE A 56 2.97 -17.77 1.41
C ILE A 56 1.78 -18.41 2.11
N ASP A 57 1.83 -19.72 2.40
CA ASP A 57 0.77 -20.41 3.11
C ASP A 57 0.46 -19.73 4.46
N ARG A 58 1.51 -19.37 5.23
CA ARG A 58 1.36 -18.63 6.49
C ARG A 58 0.78 -17.21 6.29
N LEU A 59 1.23 -16.48 5.28
CA LEU A 59 0.72 -15.14 4.98
C LEU A 59 -0.73 -15.16 4.48
N VAL A 60 -1.17 -16.23 3.80
CA VAL A 60 -2.57 -16.42 3.41
C VAL A 60 -3.46 -16.56 4.65
N LEU A 61 -3.03 -17.34 5.64
CA LEU A 61 -3.75 -17.45 6.90
C LEU A 61 -3.75 -16.13 7.70
N ALA A 62 -2.63 -15.42 7.70
CA ALA A 62 -2.55 -14.08 8.28
C ALA A 62 -3.53 -13.11 7.61
N ALA A 63 -3.64 -13.15 6.29
CA ALA A 63 -4.49 -12.27 5.50
C ALA A 63 -5.98 -12.41 5.86
N ASP A 64 -6.44 -13.61 6.19
CA ASP A 64 -7.84 -13.85 6.54
C ASP A 64 -8.26 -13.14 7.84
N GLN A 65 -7.33 -12.93 8.76
CA GLN A 65 -7.59 -12.33 10.06
C GLN A 65 -7.92 -10.83 9.98
N PHE A 66 -7.54 -10.15 8.89
CA PHE A 66 -7.82 -8.72 8.71
C PHE A 66 -9.15 -8.44 8.01
N ILE A 67 -9.76 -9.44 7.36
CA ILE A 67 -10.98 -9.28 6.58
C ILE A 67 -12.20 -9.51 7.47
N VAL A 68 -12.96 -8.45 7.72
CA VAL A 68 -14.11 -8.48 8.63
C VAL A 68 -15.39 -7.98 7.93
N GLU A 69 -16.54 -8.24 8.55
CA GLU A 69 -17.81 -7.65 8.12
C GLU A 69 -17.95 -6.24 8.67
N ARG A 70 -18.33 -5.32 7.79
CA ARG A 70 -18.77 -3.99 8.19
C ARG A 70 -20.28 -3.97 8.29
N ARG A 71 -20.79 -3.38 9.36
CA ARG A 71 -22.22 -3.21 9.61
C ARG A 71 -22.55 -1.72 9.74
N ASP A 72 -23.79 -1.34 9.45
CA ASP A 72 -24.30 -0.01 9.74
C ASP A 72 -24.68 0.12 11.25
N ALA A 73 -25.03 1.33 11.67
CA ALA A 73 -25.44 1.60 13.05
C ALA A 73 -26.67 0.82 13.52
N THR A 74 -27.42 0.20 12.62
CA THR A 74 -28.58 -0.67 12.90
C THR A 74 -28.23 -2.14 12.89
N GLY A 75 -26.95 -2.50 12.64
CA GLY A 75 -26.44 -3.86 12.60
C GLY A 75 -26.59 -4.58 11.25
N ASN A 76 -27.09 -3.90 10.20
CA ASN A 76 -27.20 -4.51 8.87
C ASN A 76 -25.83 -4.58 8.19
N PRO A 77 -25.55 -5.68 7.45
CA PRO A 77 -24.28 -5.82 6.75
C PRO A 77 -24.17 -4.80 5.61
N LEU A 78 -23.10 -4.00 5.63
CA LEU A 78 -22.73 -3.07 4.55
C LEU A 78 -21.80 -3.74 3.52
N GLY A 79 -21.11 -4.82 3.91
CA GLY A 79 -20.14 -5.53 3.11
C GLY A 79 -18.93 -5.94 3.92
N LYS A 80 -17.79 -6.14 3.24
CA LYS A 80 -16.51 -6.44 3.88
C LYS A 80 -15.66 -5.17 4.00
N THR A 81 -14.78 -5.18 5.01
CA THR A 81 -13.73 -4.18 5.21
C THR A 81 -12.45 -4.87 5.69
N ILE A 82 -11.37 -4.09 5.83
CA ILE A 82 -10.07 -4.57 6.28
C ILE A 82 -9.66 -3.77 7.52
N ILE A 83 -9.38 -4.48 8.61
CA ILE A 83 -8.75 -3.90 9.80
C ILE A 83 -7.29 -3.61 9.45
N ALA A 84 -6.83 -2.38 9.69
CA ALA A 84 -5.48 -1.95 9.33
C ALA A 84 -4.40 -2.67 10.13
N GLY A 85 -4.68 -2.97 11.40
CA GLY A 85 -3.74 -3.72 12.22
C GLY A 85 -4.18 -3.93 13.67
N TYR A 86 -3.67 -4.98 14.26
CA TYR A 86 -3.98 -5.35 15.65
C TYR A 86 -2.84 -4.97 16.59
N PRO A 87 -3.15 -4.49 17.85
CA PRO A 87 -4.49 -4.54 18.48
C PRO A 87 -5.29 -3.22 18.43
N TRP A 88 -4.78 -2.13 17.85
CA TRP A 88 -5.35 -0.79 18.08
C TRP A 88 -5.84 -0.03 16.85
N PHE A 89 -5.68 -0.57 15.65
CA PHE A 89 -6.21 0.07 14.44
C PHE A 89 -7.58 -0.51 14.08
N SER A 90 -8.49 0.35 13.63
CA SER A 90 -9.74 -0.02 12.99
C SER A 90 -9.57 -0.14 11.46
N ASP A 91 -10.61 0.11 10.68
CA ASP A 91 -10.53 0.15 9.22
C ASP A 91 -10.13 1.57 8.74
N TRP A 92 -8.92 1.65 8.22
CA TRP A 92 -8.35 2.85 7.64
C TRP A 92 -8.35 2.77 6.13
N GLY A 93 -8.77 3.86 5.46
CA GLY A 93 -8.95 3.87 4.01
C GLY A 93 -7.67 3.60 3.23
N ARG A 94 -6.57 4.26 3.58
CA ARG A 94 -5.24 4.02 2.98
C ARG A 94 -4.82 2.57 3.11
N ASP A 95 -4.83 2.06 4.33
CA ASP A 95 -4.40 0.69 4.66
C ASP A 95 -5.26 -0.34 3.96
N THR A 96 -6.58 -0.14 3.98
CA THR A 96 -7.55 -1.01 3.30
C THR A 96 -7.23 -1.16 1.82
N VAL A 97 -7.07 -0.06 1.09
CA VAL A 97 -6.91 -0.12 -0.37
C VAL A 97 -5.51 -0.52 -0.81
N ILE A 98 -4.47 -0.27 0.00
CA ILE A 98 -3.12 -0.79 -0.25
C ILE A 98 -3.08 -2.30 0.00
N ALA A 99 -3.65 -2.77 1.12
CA ALA A 99 -3.62 -4.18 1.49
C ALA A 99 -4.52 -5.07 0.62
N LEU A 100 -5.64 -4.53 0.13
CA LEU A 100 -6.70 -5.28 -0.55
C LEU A 100 -6.23 -6.22 -1.67
N PRO A 101 -5.37 -5.79 -2.62
CA PRO A 101 -4.92 -6.69 -3.68
C PRO A 101 -4.19 -7.93 -3.15
N GLY A 102 -3.32 -7.77 -2.17
CA GLY A 102 -2.62 -8.89 -1.55
C GLY A 102 -3.52 -9.75 -0.69
N LEU A 103 -4.33 -9.14 0.18
CA LEU A 103 -5.18 -9.89 1.11
C LEU A 103 -6.32 -10.64 0.43
N ALA A 104 -6.84 -10.13 -0.69
CA ALA A 104 -8.01 -10.70 -1.34
C ALA A 104 -7.72 -11.28 -2.73
N LEU A 105 -7.00 -10.58 -3.63
CA LEU A 105 -6.77 -11.08 -4.98
C LEU A 105 -5.67 -12.14 -5.02
N ALA A 106 -4.53 -11.89 -4.35
CA ALA A 106 -3.44 -12.87 -4.29
C ALA A 106 -3.82 -14.15 -3.52
N THR A 107 -4.87 -14.09 -2.70
CA THR A 107 -5.43 -15.24 -1.98
C THR A 107 -6.65 -15.87 -2.66
N GLY A 108 -6.93 -15.51 -3.93
CA GLY A 108 -8.01 -16.12 -4.72
C GLY A 108 -9.43 -15.73 -4.29
N ARG A 109 -9.64 -14.61 -3.63
CA ARG A 109 -10.93 -14.16 -3.07
C ARG A 109 -11.48 -12.87 -3.72
N PRO A 110 -11.73 -12.84 -5.04
CA PRO A 110 -12.17 -11.63 -5.76
C PRO A 110 -13.52 -11.08 -5.27
N LEU A 111 -14.41 -11.94 -4.75
CA LEU A 111 -15.69 -11.50 -4.17
C LEU A 111 -15.51 -10.66 -2.90
N VAL A 112 -14.49 -10.94 -2.10
CA VAL A 112 -14.11 -10.10 -0.97
C VAL A 112 -13.61 -8.76 -1.48
N ALA A 113 -12.74 -8.75 -2.50
CA ALA A 113 -12.18 -7.54 -3.06
C ALA A 113 -13.29 -6.59 -3.58
N VAL A 114 -14.22 -7.07 -4.39
CA VAL A 114 -15.31 -6.22 -4.90
C VAL A 114 -16.25 -5.75 -3.81
N SER A 115 -16.48 -6.55 -2.77
CA SER A 115 -17.27 -6.14 -1.60
C SER A 115 -16.63 -4.96 -0.87
N VAL A 116 -15.32 -5.01 -0.62
CA VAL A 116 -14.56 -3.92 0.01
C VAL A 116 -14.56 -2.68 -0.89
N LEU A 117 -14.29 -2.81 -2.20
CA LEU A 117 -14.28 -1.69 -3.13
C LEU A 117 -15.64 -0.98 -3.20
N ARG A 118 -16.74 -1.74 -3.23
CA ARG A 118 -18.10 -1.18 -3.19
C ARG A 118 -18.43 -0.52 -1.86
N THR A 119 -17.93 -1.07 -0.76
CA THR A 119 -18.09 -0.44 0.57
C THR A 119 -17.36 0.89 0.61
N CYS A 120 -16.08 0.95 0.21
CA CYS A 120 -15.30 2.18 0.16
C CYS A 120 -15.96 3.27 -0.70
N SER A 121 -16.47 2.92 -1.89
CA SER A 121 -17.08 3.90 -2.80
C SER A 121 -18.29 4.64 -2.22
N ARG A 122 -19.00 4.06 -1.24
CA ARG A 122 -20.16 4.69 -0.57
C ARG A 122 -19.76 5.88 0.32
N PHE A 123 -18.49 5.95 0.73
CA PHE A 123 -17.97 6.99 1.61
C PHE A 123 -17.22 8.09 0.86
N VAL A 124 -17.22 8.07 -0.48
CA VAL A 124 -16.58 9.12 -1.28
C VAL A 124 -17.30 10.45 -1.07
N SER A 125 -16.53 11.49 -0.75
CA SER A 125 -17.06 12.84 -0.57
C SER A 125 -16.08 13.88 -1.11
N GLN A 126 -16.58 14.73 -2.00
CA GLN A 126 -15.76 15.72 -2.72
C GLN A 126 -14.52 15.09 -3.37
N GLY A 127 -14.71 13.94 -4.00
CA GLY A 127 -13.65 13.20 -4.68
C GLY A 127 -12.63 12.51 -3.76
N MET A 128 -12.84 12.47 -2.47
CA MET A 128 -11.92 11.85 -1.51
C MET A 128 -12.53 10.62 -0.84
N LEU A 129 -11.71 9.58 -0.64
CA LEU A 129 -11.97 8.53 0.33
C LEU A 129 -11.58 8.99 1.73
N PRO A 130 -12.26 8.54 2.78
CA PRO A 130 -11.84 8.84 4.14
C PRO A 130 -10.51 8.13 4.47
N ASN A 131 -9.70 8.77 5.30
CA ASN A 131 -8.54 8.13 5.92
C ASN A 131 -8.95 7.15 7.02
N ARG A 132 -9.97 7.51 7.82
CA ARG A 132 -10.60 6.63 8.81
C ARG A 132 -12.10 6.55 8.53
N PHE A 133 -12.61 5.33 8.45
CA PHE A 133 -14.05 5.10 8.31
C PHE A 133 -14.74 5.31 9.67
N PRO A 134 -15.98 5.84 9.67
CA PRO A 134 -16.67 6.12 10.91
C PRO A 134 -17.06 4.83 11.63
N GLU A 135 -16.91 4.84 12.94
CA GLU A 135 -17.54 3.90 13.86
C GLU A 135 -18.81 4.56 14.41
N ASP A 136 -19.77 3.79 14.89
CA ASP A 136 -21.04 4.15 15.54
C ASP A 136 -21.39 5.67 15.63
N GLY A 137 -21.77 6.28 14.48
CA GLY A 137 -22.24 7.65 14.44
C GLY A 137 -21.18 8.74 14.34
N GLU A 138 -19.91 8.38 14.26
CA GLU A 138 -18.83 9.33 13.97
C GLU A 138 -18.86 9.83 12.53
N ALA A 139 -18.25 10.99 12.27
CA ALA A 139 -18.05 11.47 10.91
C ALA A 139 -16.79 10.86 10.29
N PRO A 140 -16.79 10.52 8.98
CA PRO A 140 -15.57 10.09 8.30
C PRO A 140 -14.49 11.17 8.30
N GLU A 141 -13.24 10.78 8.47
CA GLU A 141 -12.09 11.69 8.42
C GLU A 141 -11.43 11.65 7.04
N TYR A 142 -11.30 12.81 6.38
CA TYR A 142 -10.80 12.91 5.00
C TYR A 142 -9.37 13.49 4.91
N ASN A 143 -8.60 13.43 5.97
CA ASN A 143 -7.23 13.97 6.08
C ASN A 143 -6.17 13.10 5.38
N THR A 144 -6.36 12.80 4.10
CA THR A 144 -5.47 11.95 3.30
C THR A 144 -5.44 12.40 1.84
N ALA A 145 -4.25 12.43 1.23
CA ALA A 145 -4.08 12.70 -0.19
C ALA A 145 -3.89 11.43 -1.02
N ASP A 146 -3.49 10.34 -0.41
CA ASP A 146 -3.09 9.10 -1.08
C ASP A 146 -4.18 8.01 -1.11
N ALA A 147 -5.04 7.90 -0.10
CA ALA A 147 -6.06 6.84 -0.04
C ALA A 147 -6.94 6.78 -1.29
N THR A 148 -7.40 7.95 -1.79
CA THR A 148 -8.19 8.04 -3.02
C THR A 148 -7.40 7.53 -4.22
N LEU A 149 -6.14 7.91 -4.35
CA LEU A 149 -5.29 7.51 -5.48
C LEU A 149 -4.94 6.02 -5.42
N TRP A 150 -4.74 5.46 -4.25
CA TRP A 150 -4.58 4.02 -4.05
C TRP A 150 -5.85 3.23 -4.38
N TYR A 151 -7.04 3.83 -4.22
CA TYR A 151 -8.29 3.20 -4.64
C TYR A 151 -8.31 2.92 -6.14
N PHE A 152 -7.80 3.85 -6.99
CA PHE A 152 -7.62 3.58 -8.42
C PHE A 152 -6.74 2.36 -8.65
N VAL A 153 -5.63 2.24 -7.93
CA VAL A 153 -4.73 1.08 -8.04
C VAL A 153 -5.44 -0.22 -7.67
N ALA A 154 -6.19 -0.22 -6.56
CA ALA A 154 -6.95 -1.39 -6.10
C ALA A 154 -8.04 -1.81 -7.11
N VAL A 155 -8.79 -0.86 -7.66
CA VAL A 155 -9.79 -1.10 -8.73
C VAL A 155 -9.12 -1.67 -9.98
N HIS A 156 -8.01 -1.07 -10.41
CA HIS A 156 -7.27 -1.56 -11.58
C HIS A 156 -6.81 -3.02 -11.40
N GLN A 157 -6.25 -3.35 -10.24
CA GLN A 157 -5.79 -4.71 -9.95
C GLN A 157 -6.97 -5.71 -9.88
N TYR A 158 -8.10 -5.30 -9.31
CA TYR A 158 -9.31 -6.11 -9.33
C TYR A 158 -9.79 -6.40 -10.76
N LEU A 159 -9.92 -5.37 -11.58
CA LEU A 159 -10.36 -5.52 -12.97
C LEU A 159 -9.38 -6.34 -13.81
N ALA A 160 -8.07 -6.17 -13.61
CA ALA A 160 -7.06 -6.97 -14.27
C ALA A 160 -7.11 -8.46 -13.87
N ALA A 161 -7.49 -8.76 -12.62
CA ALA A 161 -7.58 -10.13 -12.12
C ALA A 161 -8.90 -10.83 -12.53
N THR A 162 -9.98 -10.07 -12.75
CA THR A 162 -11.34 -10.66 -12.91
C THR A 162 -11.97 -10.43 -14.27
N GLY A 163 -11.62 -9.34 -14.96
CA GLY A 163 -12.31 -8.91 -16.16
C GLY A 163 -13.77 -8.47 -15.92
N ASP A 164 -14.16 -8.12 -14.69
CA ASP A 164 -15.54 -7.77 -14.29
C ASP A 164 -16.02 -6.47 -14.99
N GLY A 165 -16.63 -6.62 -16.17
CA GLY A 165 -17.15 -5.52 -16.98
C GLY A 165 -18.30 -4.76 -16.31
N ASP A 166 -19.13 -5.44 -15.53
CA ASP A 166 -20.28 -4.81 -14.84
C ASP A 166 -19.78 -3.90 -13.72
N PHE A 167 -18.78 -4.37 -12.95
CA PHE A 167 -18.15 -3.51 -11.96
C PHE A 167 -17.40 -2.36 -12.61
N ALA A 168 -16.67 -2.61 -13.71
CA ALA A 168 -15.99 -1.57 -14.49
C ALA A 168 -16.94 -0.43 -14.89
N ALA A 169 -18.09 -0.77 -15.48
CA ALA A 169 -19.10 0.21 -15.87
C ALA A 169 -19.69 0.96 -14.67
N SER A 170 -19.91 0.28 -13.55
CA SER A 170 -20.50 0.90 -12.35
C SER A 170 -19.53 1.79 -11.57
N VAL A 171 -18.22 1.47 -11.55
CA VAL A 171 -17.21 2.23 -10.81
C VAL A 171 -16.64 3.41 -11.60
N TYR A 172 -16.69 3.37 -12.93
CA TYR A 172 -16.12 4.40 -13.78
C TYR A 172 -16.63 5.82 -13.44
N PRO A 173 -17.95 6.08 -13.28
CA PRO A 173 -18.44 7.41 -12.89
C PRO A 173 -17.86 7.90 -11.55
N VAL A 174 -17.68 6.99 -10.60
CA VAL A 174 -17.11 7.32 -9.28
C VAL A 174 -15.63 7.74 -9.41
N LEU A 175 -14.84 6.96 -10.16
CA LEU A 175 -13.44 7.27 -10.41
C LEU A 175 -13.28 8.59 -11.20
N LYS A 176 -14.17 8.83 -12.18
CA LYS A 176 -14.17 10.07 -12.94
C LYS A 176 -14.48 11.27 -12.04
N ASP A 177 -15.49 11.18 -11.17
CA ASP A 177 -15.79 12.24 -10.20
C ASP A 177 -14.62 12.51 -9.25
N MET A 178 -13.95 11.46 -8.76
CA MET A 178 -12.73 11.59 -7.96
C MET A 178 -11.64 12.37 -8.72
N LEU A 179 -11.36 12.00 -9.98
CA LEU A 179 -10.40 12.71 -10.83
C LEU A 179 -10.81 14.18 -11.04
N ASP A 180 -12.07 14.44 -11.38
CA ASP A 180 -12.60 15.78 -11.66
C ASP A 180 -12.49 16.69 -10.42
N TRP A 181 -12.67 16.17 -9.22
CA TRP A 181 -12.44 16.91 -7.99
C TRP A 181 -10.96 17.28 -7.81
N HIS A 182 -10.03 16.37 -8.07
CA HIS A 182 -8.60 16.66 -8.00
C HIS A 182 -8.15 17.67 -9.06
N LEU A 183 -8.79 17.69 -10.21
CA LEU A 183 -8.54 18.72 -11.25
C LEU A 183 -9.00 20.11 -10.83
N ARG A 184 -10.16 20.20 -10.15
CA ARG A 184 -10.75 21.49 -9.68
C ARG A 184 -10.20 21.98 -8.36
N GLY A 185 -9.64 21.07 -7.56
CA GLY A 185 -9.29 21.26 -6.17
C GLY A 185 -10.33 20.68 -5.21
N THR A 186 -9.86 20.02 -4.16
CA THR A 186 -10.66 19.45 -3.08
C THR A 186 -10.14 19.92 -1.72
N ARG A 187 -10.42 19.21 -0.63
CA ARG A 187 -10.03 19.60 0.74
C ARG A 187 -8.51 19.74 0.89
N TYR A 188 -8.07 20.47 1.89
CA TYR A 188 -6.66 20.58 2.32
C TYR A 188 -5.70 21.07 1.21
N GLY A 189 -6.17 21.93 0.31
CA GLY A 189 -5.36 22.41 -0.79
C GLY A 189 -4.92 21.35 -1.79
N ILE A 190 -5.57 20.18 -1.80
CA ILE A 190 -5.29 19.11 -2.77
C ILE A 190 -5.91 19.51 -4.12
N GLY A 191 -5.07 19.61 -5.16
CA GLY A 191 -5.50 19.96 -6.49
C GLY A 191 -4.37 19.98 -7.50
N MET A 192 -4.73 19.82 -8.78
CA MET A 192 -3.76 19.87 -9.88
C MET A 192 -3.25 21.29 -10.09
N ASP A 193 -1.92 21.45 -10.13
CA ASP A 193 -1.29 22.67 -10.56
C ASP A 193 -1.37 22.83 -12.10
N PRO A 194 -2.04 23.89 -12.59
CA PRO A 194 -2.17 24.08 -14.03
C PRO A 194 -0.86 24.43 -14.75
N ALA A 195 0.24 24.72 -14.05
CA ALA A 195 1.51 25.02 -14.67
C ALA A 195 2.20 23.75 -15.20
N ASP A 196 2.18 22.65 -14.45
CA ASP A 196 2.91 21.41 -14.77
C ASP A 196 2.05 20.13 -14.80
N GLY A 197 0.78 20.22 -14.36
CA GLY A 197 -0.13 19.07 -14.30
C GLY A 197 0.06 18.19 -13.07
N LEU A 198 0.97 18.55 -12.16
CA LEU A 198 1.24 17.80 -10.95
C LEU A 198 0.22 18.12 -9.84
N LEU A 199 0.02 17.15 -8.96
CA LEU A 199 -0.89 17.29 -7.84
C LEU A 199 -0.15 17.93 -6.65
N ARG A 200 -0.67 19.07 -6.20
CA ARG A 200 -0.29 19.71 -4.95
C ARG A 200 -1.15 19.19 -3.82
N ALA A 201 -0.61 19.00 -2.63
CA ALA A 201 -1.33 18.53 -1.46
C ALA A 201 -0.81 19.18 -0.18
N GLY A 202 -1.73 19.52 0.70
CA GLY A 202 -1.45 19.98 2.05
C GLY A 202 -1.51 21.50 2.23
N GLU A 203 -1.85 21.85 3.45
CA GLU A 203 -1.84 23.18 4.01
C GLU A 203 -0.92 23.18 5.24
N GLN A 204 -0.49 24.33 5.71
CA GLN A 204 0.40 24.42 6.85
C GLN A 204 -0.17 23.66 8.08
N GLY A 205 0.61 22.78 8.67
CA GLY A 205 0.24 21.97 9.84
C GLY A 205 -0.57 20.71 9.51
N THR A 206 -0.79 20.39 8.22
CA THR A 206 -1.42 19.13 7.80
C THR A 206 -0.40 18.04 7.51
N GLN A 207 -0.80 16.78 7.72
CA GLN A 207 -0.09 15.58 7.30
C GLN A 207 -1.09 14.69 6.54
N LEU A 208 -0.91 14.55 5.23
CA LEU A 208 -1.88 13.93 4.34
C LEU A 208 -1.34 12.70 3.58
N THR A 209 -0.05 12.40 3.73
CA THR A 209 0.59 11.23 3.12
C THR A 209 0.73 10.11 4.17
N TRP A 210 1.19 8.93 3.76
CA TRP A 210 1.45 7.84 4.69
C TRP A 210 2.50 8.16 5.77
N MET A 211 3.32 9.22 5.56
CA MET A 211 4.27 9.73 6.55
C MET A 211 3.61 10.82 7.43
N ASP A 212 2.62 10.45 8.22
CA ASP A 212 1.67 11.37 8.88
C ASP A 212 1.88 11.56 10.40
N ALA A 213 3.03 11.16 10.95
CA ALA A 213 3.30 11.34 12.37
C ALA A 213 3.34 12.80 12.82
N LYS A 214 2.71 13.08 13.96
CA LYS A 214 2.74 14.38 14.67
C LYS A 214 3.18 14.22 16.09
N VAL A 215 3.88 15.23 16.62
CA VAL A 215 4.20 15.39 18.04
C VAL A 215 3.55 16.70 18.51
N GLY A 216 2.42 16.60 19.19
CA GLY A 216 1.56 17.75 19.44
C GLY A 216 1.08 18.38 18.13
N ASP A 217 1.32 19.67 17.95
CA ASP A 217 0.98 20.40 16.71
C ASP A 217 2.08 20.33 15.63
N ARG A 218 3.26 19.78 15.96
CA ARG A 218 4.39 19.70 15.03
C ARG A 218 4.26 18.46 14.15
N VAL A 219 4.16 18.67 12.83
CA VAL A 219 4.32 17.61 11.83
C VAL A 219 5.79 17.16 11.81
N VAL A 220 6.04 15.86 11.97
CA VAL A 220 7.40 15.31 12.05
C VAL A 220 8.07 15.24 10.69
N THR A 221 7.31 14.87 9.67
CA THR A 221 7.78 14.76 8.29
C THR A 221 6.92 15.67 7.40
N PRO A 222 7.21 16.97 7.33
CA PRO A 222 6.44 17.90 6.52
C PRO A 222 6.52 17.53 5.04
N ARG A 223 5.36 17.41 4.38
CA ARG A 223 5.26 17.02 2.97
C ARG A 223 4.22 17.86 2.21
N VAL A 224 4.00 19.09 2.66
CA VAL A 224 3.17 20.07 1.95
C VAL A 224 3.88 20.49 0.66
N GLY A 225 3.16 20.52 -0.44
CA GLY A 225 3.71 20.79 -1.77
C GLY A 225 3.31 19.69 -2.74
N LYS A 226 4.24 19.20 -3.53
CA LYS A 226 4.04 18.10 -4.48
C LYS A 226 4.88 16.88 -4.04
N PRO A 227 4.32 15.93 -3.27
CA PRO A 227 5.04 14.71 -2.88
C PRO A 227 5.21 13.75 -4.06
N VAL A 228 6.35 13.05 -4.10
CA VAL A 228 6.74 12.20 -5.25
C VAL A 228 5.80 11.01 -5.45
N GLU A 229 5.43 10.31 -4.38
CA GLU A 229 4.53 9.16 -4.46
C GLU A 229 3.10 9.56 -4.81
N ILE A 230 2.64 10.71 -4.31
CA ILE A 230 1.32 11.25 -4.65
C ILE A 230 1.26 11.50 -6.17
N ASN A 231 2.30 12.07 -6.74
CA ASN A 231 2.36 12.35 -8.17
C ASN A 231 2.58 11.09 -9.03
N ALA A 232 3.27 10.07 -8.51
CA ALA A 232 3.32 8.77 -9.15
C ALA A 232 1.95 8.08 -9.18
N LEU A 233 1.20 8.16 -8.09
CA LEU A 233 -0.18 7.66 -8.00
C LEU A 233 -1.14 8.46 -8.88
N TRP A 234 -1.00 9.79 -8.95
CA TRP A 234 -1.79 10.68 -9.80
C TRP A 234 -1.63 10.35 -11.29
N PHE A 235 -0.40 10.14 -11.76
CA PHE A 235 -0.13 9.64 -13.11
C PHE A 235 -0.81 8.30 -13.37
N ASN A 236 -0.73 7.38 -12.41
CA ASN A 236 -1.37 6.07 -12.51
C ASN A 236 -2.89 6.19 -12.57
N ALA A 237 -3.53 7.05 -11.76
CA ALA A 237 -4.97 7.28 -11.79
C ALA A 237 -5.44 7.75 -13.17
N ALA A 238 -4.77 8.74 -13.78
CA ALA A 238 -5.07 9.22 -15.13
C ALA A 238 -4.88 8.13 -16.19
N SER A 239 -3.79 7.33 -16.08
CA SER A 239 -3.50 6.23 -17.00
C SER A 239 -4.53 5.09 -16.90
N MET A 240 -4.95 4.74 -15.70
CA MET A 240 -5.98 3.73 -15.45
C MET A 240 -7.33 4.15 -16.00
N LEU A 241 -7.74 5.40 -15.79
CA LEU A 241 -8.97 5.92 -16.37
C LEU A 241 -8.94 5.95 -17.89
N ARG A 242 -7.80 6.29 -18.51
CA ARG A 242 -7.62 6.20 -19.96
C ARG A 242 -7.95 4.79 -20.47
N ASP A 243 -7.36 3.76 -19.84
CA ASP A 243 -7.52 2.38 -20.29
C ASP A 243 -8.90 1.83 -19.95
N LEU A 244 -9.48 2.25 -18.82
CA LEU A 244 -10.85 1.91 -18.46
C LEU A 244 -11.87 2.57 -19.40
N ALA A 245 -11.68 3.84 -19.77
CA ALA A 245 -12.50 4.52 -20.77
C ALA A 245 -12.40 3.82 -22.14
N GLN A 246 -11.21 3.34 -22.51
CA GLN A 246 -11.03 2.55 -23.74
C GLN A 246 -11.84 1.24 -23.69
N SER A 247 -11.79 0.50 -22.59
CA SER A 247 -12.52 -0.77 -22.44
C SER A 247 -14.05 -0.59 -22.46
N LEU A 248 -14.51 0.58 -22.01
CA LEU A 248 -15.93 0.96 -22.01
C LEU A 248 -16.40 1.67 -23.31
N GLY A 249 -15.50 1.87 -24.28
CA GLY A 249 -15.84 2.53 -25.56
C GLY A 249 -16.04 4.04 -25.46
N LEU A 250 -15.57 4.70 -24.39
CA LEU A 250 -15.73 6.14 -24.13
C LEU A 250 -14.57 6.94 -24.79
N ALA A 251 -14.67 7.19 -26.09
CA ALA A 251 -13.56 7.73 -26.88
C ALA A 251 -13.09 9.12 -26.43
N ASP A 252 -14.00 10.04 -26.10
CA ASP A 252 -13.67 11.41 -25.69
C ASP A 252 -12.98 11.42 -24.31
N ASP A 253 -13.49 10.66 -23.36
CA ASP A 253 -12.89 10.51 -22.04
C ASP A 253 -11.50 9.88 -22.15
N ARG A 254 -11.33 8.84 -22.98
CA ARG A 254 -10.02 8.25 -23.27
C ARG A 254 -9.01 9.28 -23.77
N ALA A 255 -9.39 10.10 -24.74
CA ALA A 255 -8.51 11.13 -25.32
C ALA A 255 -8.13 12.19 -24.25
N SER A 256 -9.09 12.62 -23.45
CA SER A 256 -8.89 13.56 -22.35
C SER A 256 -7.93 13.00 -21.30
N HIS A 257 -8.15 11.79 -20.83
CA HIS A 257 -7.29 11.13 -19.83
C HIS A 257 -5.89 10.83 -20.38
N ALA A 258 -5.75 10.49 -21.67
CA ALA A 258 -4.43 10.33 -22.31
C ALA A 258 -3.64 11.64 -22.32
N THR A 259 -4.29 12.76 -22.64
CA THR A 259 -3.68 14.09 -22.63
C THR A 259 -3.22 14.48 -21.22
N LEU A 260 -4.08 14.22 -20.22
CA LEU A 260 -3.74 14.45 -18.81
C LEU A 260 -2.55 13.61 -18.37
N ALA A 261 -2.55 12.31 -18.62
CA ALA A 261 -1.45 11.41 -18.26
C ALA A 261 -0.12 11.84 -18.89
N ALA A 262 -0.13 12.20 -20.19
CA ALA A 262 1.06 12.70 -20.87
C ALA A 262 1.61 13.98 -20.23
N ARG A 263 0.74 14.92 -19.85
CA ARG A 263 1.12 16.15 -19.16
C ARG A 263 1.74 15.88 -17.79
N ILE A 264 1.09 15.02 -16.98
CA ILE A 264 1.60 14.63 -15.67
C ILE A 264 2.97 13.97 -15.80
N GLY A 265 3.14 13.03 -16.75
CA GLY A 265 4.41 12.34 -16.98
C GLY A 265 5.55 13.29 -17.35
N ALA A 266 5.29 14.26 -18.22
CA ALA A 266 6.28 15.29 -18.59
C ALA A 266 6.64 16.19 -17.39
N GLY A 267 5.64 16.68 -16.66
CA GLY A 267 5.82 17.48 -15.45
C GLY A 267 6.59 16.73 -14.37
N PHE A 268 6.27 15.44 -14.17
CA PHE A 268 6.93 14.59 -13.17
C PHE A 268 8.44 14.50 -13.39
N ILE A 269 8.88 14.17 -14.60
CA ILE A 269 10.31 14.05 -14.91
C ILE A 269 11.02 15.40 -14.75
N ALA A 270 10.40 16.49 -15.23
CA ALA A 270 10.98 17.83 -15.13
C ALA A 270 11.14 18.32 -13.68
N ALA A 271 10.18 17.99 -12.82
CA ALA A 271 10.16 18.47 -11.44
C ALA A 271 10.97 17.59 -10.48
N PHE A 272 10.83 16.25 -10.58
CA PHE A 272 11.34 15.35 -9.55
C PHE A 272 12.72 14.76 -9.82
N TRP A 273 13.20 14.73 -11.07
CA TRP A 273 14.50 14.16 -11.33
C TRP A 273 15.64 14.96 -10.71
N ASN A 274 16.39 14.35 -9.81
CA ASN A 274 17.58 14.87 -9.17
C ASN A 274 18.83 14.28 -9.87
N PRO A 275 19.48 15.00 -10.78
CA PRO A 275 20.61 14.45 -11.53
C PRO A 275 21.85 14.24 -10.65
N ASP A 276 22.04 15.03 -9.61
CA ASP A 276 23.20 14.96 -8.71
C ASP A 276 23.12 13.71 -7.80
N GLY A 277 21.91 13.38 -7.33
CA GLY A 277 21.67 12.18 -6.52
C GLY A 277 21.41 10.92 -7.33
N GLY A 278 21.13 11.01 -8.63
CA GLY A 278 20.66 9.89 -9.44
C GLY A 278 19.37 9.24 -8.89
N CYS A 279 18.49 10.05 -8.33
CA CYS A 279 17.26 9.65 -7.66
C CYS A 279 16.16 10.70 -7.87
N LEU A 280 15.04 10.61 -7.16
CA LEU A 280 13.98 11.61 -7.20
C LEU A 280 13.99 12.44 -5.91
N TYR A 281 13.67 13.74 -6.04
CA TYR A 281 13.31 14.56 -4.89
C TYR A 281 12.07 14.00 -4.20
N ASP A 282 12.02 14.06 -2.86
CA ASP A 282 10.89 13.55 -2.08
C ASP A 282 9.66 14.45 -2.16
N VAL A 283 9.88 15.79 -2.09
CA VAL A 283 8.84 16.82 -2.25
C VAL A 283 9.40 17.95 -3.09
N VAL A 284 8.60 18.47 -4.02
CA VAL A 284 8.92 19.71 -4.75
C VAL A 284 7.87 20.78 -4.47
N ASP A 285 8.26 22.05 -4.63
CA ASP A 285 7.43 23.24 -4.34
C ASP A 285 6.89 23.28 -2.89
N GLY A 286 7.59 22.64 -1.96
CA GLY A 286 7.24 22.63 -0.54
C GLY A 286 7.56 23.97 0.12
N PRO A 287 6.60 24.62 0.84
CA PRO A 287 6.85 25.90 1.51
C PRO A 287 7.89 25.79 2.64
N GLU A 288 8.06 24.60 3.21
CA GLU A 288 8.99 24.32 4.31
C GLU A 288 10.39 23.89 3.81
N VAL A 289 10.57 23.79 2.49
CA VAL A 289 11.85 23.46 1.87
C VAL A 289 12.57 24.75 1.49
N GLU A 290 13.81 24.92 1.94
CA GLU A 290 14.62 26.07 1.54
C GLU A 290 14.89 26.04 0.03
N PRO A 291 14.81 27.19 -0.66
CA PRO A 291 15.10 27.24 -2.09
C PRO A 291 16.57 26.98 -2.36
N ASP A 292 16.87 26.24 -3.41
CA ASP A 292 18.21 26.07 -3.95
C ASP A 292 18.71 27.38 -4.65
N ALA A 293 19.93 27.36 -5.18
CA ALA A 293 20.52 28.51 -5.87
C ALA A 293 19.74 28.97 -7.12
N SER A 294 18.87 28.11 -7.68
CA SER A 294 17.96 28.44 -8.78
C SER A 294 16.59 28.95 -8.33
N GLY A 295 16.35 29.01 -7.02
CA GLY A 295 15.08 29.39 -6.41
C GLY A 295 14.05 28.22 -6.33
N ARG A 296 14.44 26.99 -6.67
CA ARG A 296 13.57 25.82 -6.58
C ARG A 296 13.57 25.28 -5.15
N ARG A 297 12.38 24.84 -4.71
CA ARG A 297 12.19 24.22 -3.39
C ARG A 297 12.03 22.71 -3.55
N CYS A 298 13.14 21.97 -3.43
CA CYS A 298 13.20 20.53 -3.67
C CYS A 298 13.81 19.83 -2.46
N ASP A 299 13.03 18.98 -1.77
CA ASP A 299 13.54 18.14 -0.69
C ASP A 299 14.33 16.96 -1.29
N ALA A 300 15.63 16.98 -1.11
CA ALA A 300 16.56 15.95 -1.57
C ALA A 300 16.73 14.78 -0.57
N SER A 301 15.92 14.70 0.47
CA SER A 301 15.96 13.58 1.42
C SER A 301 15.77 12.25 0.71
N LEU A 302 16.67 11.32 0.93
CA LEU A 302 16.54 10.00 0.33
C LEU A 302 15.55 9.16 1.15
N ARG A 303 14.36 9.00 0.59
CA ARG A 303 13.22 8.26 1.15
C ARG A 303 12.72 7.19 0.18
N PRO A 304 11.98 6.16 0.65
CA PRO A 304 11.51 5.06 -0.19
C PRO A 304 10.35 5.44 -1.13
N ASN A 305 9.71 6.59 -0.94
CA ASN A 305 8.53 7.04 -1.68
C ASN A 305 8.72 7.01 -3.21
N GLN A 306 9.93 7.32 -3.67
CA GLN A 306 10.31 7.30 -5.08
C GLN A 306 10.18 5.94 -5.76
N LEU A 307 10.16 4.82 -5.00
CA LEU A 307 9.96 3.49 -5.55
C LEU A 307 8.61 3.34 -6.26
N LEU A 308 7.60 4.12 -5.86
CA LEU A 308 6.29 4.06 -6.51
C LEU A 308 6.33 4.53 -7.97
N ALA A 309 7.27 5.40 -8.34
CA ALA A 309 7.48 5.76 -9.76
C ALA A 309 7.99 4.58 -10.63
N VAL A 310 8.50 3.51 -10.00
CA VAL A 310 8.98 2.28 -10.67
C VAL A 310 8.00 1.12 -10.48
N SER A 311 7.41 0.97 -9.30
CA SER A 311 6.65 -0.24 -8.90
C SER A 311 5.16 -0.20 -9.23
N LEU A 312 4.55 0.96 -9.44
CA LEU A 312 3.14 1.09 -9.80
C LEU A 312 2.85 0.54 -11.21
N PRO A 313 1.61 0.14 -11.54
CA PRO A 313 1.25 -0.48 -12.81
C PRO A 313 1.73 0.27 -14.05
N TYR A 314 1.68 1.60 -14.05
CA TYR A 314 2.20 2.47 -15.12
C TYR A 314 3.48 3.14 -14.64
N PRO A 315 4.67 2.64 -15.03
CA PRO A 315 5.94 3.23 -14.61
C PRO A 315 6.17 4.59 -15.26
N LEU A 316 6.71 5.53 -14.48
CA LEU A 316 7.01 6.90 -14.93
C LEU A 316 8.42 7.07 -15.48
N LEU A 317 9.33 6.18 -15.09
CA LEU A 317 10.76 6.32 -15.38
C LEU A 317 11.19 5.41 -16.55
N ASP A 318 12.07 5.90 -17.39
CA ASP A 318 12.79 5.05 -18.31
C ASP A 318 13.69 4.04 -17.57
N ALA A 319 14.15 3.00 -18.29
CA ALA A 319 14.95 1.92 -17.70
C ALA A 319 16.26 2.41 -17.05
N GLY A 320 16.85 3.51 -17.53
CA GLY A 320 18.07 4.10 -16.98
C GLY A 320 17.81 4.71 -15.61
N ARG A 321 16.80 5.59 -15.53
CA ARG A 321 16.39 6.26 -14.27
C ARG A 321 15.81 5.26 -13.27
N ALA A 322 15.02 4.29 -13.71
CA ALA A 322 14.48 3.24 -12.84
C ALA A 322 15.59 2.44 -12.14
N ARG A 323 16.66 2.07 -12.87
CA ARG A 323 17.84 1.41 -12.28
C ARG A 323 18.55 2.29 -11.25
N GLN A 324 18.68 3.60 -11.50
CA GLN A 324 19.34 4.52 -10.58
C GLN A 324 18.53 4.69 -9.29
N VAL A 325 17.21 4.89 -9.40
CA VAL A 325 16.31 4.97 -8.24
C VAL A 325 16.35 3.69 -7.41
N LEU A 326 16.25 2.51 -8.04
CA LEU A 326 16.34 1.25 -7.33
C LEU A 326 17.69 1.09 -6.63
N ARG A 327 18.80 1.43 -7.30
CA ARG A 327 20.14 1.40 -6.70
C ARG A 327 20.24 2.30 -5.48
N ALA A 328 19.81 3.55 -5.57
CA ALA A 328 19.83 4.48 -4.44
C ALA A 328 19.03 3.93 -3.23
N CYS A 329 17.84 3.39 -3.48
CA CYS A 329 17.04 2.75 -2.41
C CYS A 329 17.72 1.51 -1.84
N THR A 330 18.38 0.69 -2.68
CA THR A 330 19.11 -0.51 -2.23
C THR A 330 20.30 -0.14 -1.34
N GLU A 331 21.12 0.81 -1.78
CA GLU A 331 22.37 1.18 -1.09
C GLU A 331 22.12 1.88 0.27
N HIS A 332 21.01 2.61 0.40
CA HIS A 332 20.80 3.50 1.54
C HIS A 332 19.60 3.14 2.43
N LEU A 333 18.59 2.45 1.89
CA LEU A 333 17.33 2.21 2.62
C LEU A 333 17.05 0.74 2.90
N TRP A 334 17.55 -0.16 2.06
CA TRP A 334 17.27 -1.59 2.16
C TRP A 334 17.73 -2.19 3.49
N THR A 335 16.88 -3.06 4.03
CA THR A 335 17.17 -3.97 5.14
C THR A 335 16.50 -5.33 4.86
N PRO A 336 16.91 -6.40 5.52
CA PRO A 336 16.32 -7.73 5.32
C PRO A 336 14.80 -7.80 5.56
N VAL A 337 14.24 -6.86 6.30
CA VAL A 337 12.83 -6.88 6.75
C VAL A 337 11.99 -5.71 6.22
N GLY A 338 12.53 -4.91 5.32
CA GLY A 338 11.82 -3.76 4.71
C GLY A 338 12.74 -2.63 4.32
N LEU A 339 12.19 -1.43 4.13
CA LEU A 339 12.98 -0.25 3.81
C LEU A 339 12.88 0.79 4.92
N ARG A 340 14.02 1.42 5.22
CA ARG A 340 14.06 2.60 6.10
C ARG A 340 13.26 3.73 5.48
N SER A 341 12.53 4.44 6.32
CA SER A 341 11.74 5.62 5.93
C SER A 341 12.60 6.85 5.62
N LEU A 342 13.87 6.84 6.03
CA LEU A 342 14.87 7.88 5.76
C LEU A 342 16.27 7.24 5.75
N SER A 343 17.15 7.74 4.88
CA SER A 343 18.55 7.32 4.82
C SER A 343 19.28 7.58 6.13
N PRO A 344 20.12 6.64 6.62
CA PRO A 344 20.98 6.86 7.78
C PRO A 344 22.00 8.00 7.62
N GLN A 345 22.22 8.48 6.40
CA GLN A 345 23.10 9.61 6.12
C GLN A 345 22.42 10.97 6.33
N ASP A 346 21.08 11.00 6.44
CA ASP A 346 20.35 12.24 6.73
C ASP A 346 20.54 12.63 8.20
N PRO A 347 20.85 13.89 8.53
CA PRO A 347 21.04 14.34 9.90
C PRO A 347 19.81 14.21 10.80
N ARG A 348 18.62 14.08 10.20
CA ARG A 348 17.34 13.85 10.92
C ARG A 348 17.07 12.39 11.20
N TYR A 349 17.93 11.46 10.77
CA TYR A 349 17.75 10.03 10.94
C TYR A 349 17.59 9.62 12.41
N ARG A 350 16.60 8.79 12.68
CA ARG A 350 16.29 8.19 13.98
C ARG A 350 16.00 6.70 13.81
N GLY A 351 17.03 5.88 13.94
CA GLY A 351 16.94 4.45 13.67
C GLY A 351 16.28 3.62 14.78
N ARG A 352 15.87 4.24 15.91
CA ARG A 352 15.25 3.50 17.02
C ARG A 352 13.88 4.06 17.39
N TYR A 353 12.88 3.19 17.40
CA TYR A 353 11.53 3.48 17.85
C TYR A 353 11.39 3.11 19.33
N ALA A 354 11.85 3.99 20.21
CA ALA A 354 11.92 3.75 21.65
C ALA A 354 11.73 5.04 22.46
N GLY A 355 11.53 4.89 23.77
CA GLY A 355 11.32 6.00 24.68
C GLY A 355 9.85 6.32 24.94
N ASP A 356 9.56 7.58 25.30
CA ASP A 356 8.20 8.07 25.47
C ASP A 356 7.47 8.22 24.12
N GLN A 357 6.19 8.58 24.15
CA GLN A 357 5.38 8.71 22.93
C GLN A 357 5.99 9.73 21.97
N ALA A 358 6.40 10.90 22.46
CA ALA A 358 6.94 11.95 21.61
C ALA A 358 8.24 11.51 20.90
N SER A 359 9.09 10.73 21.59
CA SER A 359 10.31 10.16 21.03
C SER A 359 10.01 9.12 19.96
N ARG A 360 9.03 8.24 20.19
CA ARG A 360 8.58 7.24 19.22
C ARG A 360 7.97 7.89 17.99
N ASP A 361 7.03 8.82 18.16
CA ASP A 361 6.39 9.53 17.06
C ASP A 361 7.40 10.32 16.21
N ALA A 362 8.42 10.90 16.86
CA ALA A 362 9.51 11.59 16.18
C ALA A 362 10.44 10.66 15.37
N ALA A 363 10.43 9.35 15.62
CA ALA A 363 11.19 8.35 14.87
C ALA A 363 10.37 7.64 13.78
N TYR A 364 9.05 7.68 13.87
CA TYR A 364 8.11 6.82 13.15
C TYR A 364 8.30 6.83 11.62
N HIS A 365 8.61 8.00 11.02
CA HIS A 365 8.92 8.16 9.60
C HIS A 365 10.31 8.80 9.37
N GLN A 366 11.21 8.68 10.34
CA GLN A 366 12.54 9.31 10.29
C GLN A 366 13.68 8.29 10.42
N GLY A 367 13.47 7.07 9.97
CA GLY A 367 14.52 6.05 9.97
C GLY A 367 14.05 4.64 10.31
N THR A 368 12.88 4.47 10.92
CA THR A 368 12.27 3.14 11.11
C THR A 368 12.08 2.43 9.78
N VAL A 369 12.22 1.11 9.80
CA VAL A 369 11.94 0.24 8.66
C VAL A 369 10.45 -0.02 8.59
N TRP A 370 9.87 0.11 7.41
CA TRP A 370 8.47 -0.19 7.12
C TRP A 370 8.35 -1.44 6.28
N THR A 371 7.63 -2.42 6.79
CA THR A 371 7.52 -3.76 6.19
C THR A 371 6.70 -3.76 4.90
N TRP A 372 5.66 -2.92 4.79
CA TRP A 372 4.83 -2.84 3.58
C TRP A 372 5.63 -2.44 2.34
N LEU A 373 6.72 -1.70 2.52
CA LEU A 373 7.59 -1.27 1.42
C LEU A 373 8.35 -2.42 0.73
N LEU A 374 8.37 -3.63 1.34
CA LEU A 374 8.83 -4.84 0.66
C LEU A 374 8.09 -5.09 -0.65
N GLY A 375 6.77 -4.89 -0.66
CA GLY A 375 5.97 -5.07 -1.87
C GLY A 375 6.41 -4.20 -3.04
N PRO A 376 6.44 -2.87 -2.91
CA PRO A 376 6.98 -1.96 -3.92
C PRO A 376 8.43 -2.26 -4.29
N TYR A 377 9.29 -2.59 -3.33
CA TYR A 377 10.70 -2.86 -3.60
C TYR A 377 10.92 -4.15 -4.40
N VAL A 378 10.32 -5.26 -4.00
CA VAL A 378 10.37 -6.54 -4.75
C VAL A 378 9.82 -6.37 -6.16
N THR A 379 8.70 -5.64 -6.30
CA THR A 379 8.09 -5.34 -7.60
C THR A 379 9.04 -4.49 -8.48
N ALA A 380 9.64 -3.44 -7.91
CA ALA A 380 10.60 -2.60 -8.63
C ALA A 380 11.86 -3.39 -9.02
N HIS A 381 12.38 -4.23 -8.12
CA HIS A 381 13.53 -5.08 -8.40
C HIS A 381 13.25 -6.04 -9.56
N TYR A 382 12.09 -6.71 -9.55
CA TYR A 382 11.68 -7.56 -10.65
C TYR A 382 11.57 -6.81 -11.98
N ARG A 383 10.95 -5.63 -11.98
CA ARG A 383 10.77 -4.81 -13.19
C ARG A 383 12.08 -4.34 -13.80
N VAL A 384 13.05 -4.00 -12.95
CA VAL A 384 14.38 -3.50 -13.40
C VAL A 384 15.27 -4.63 -13.88
N HIS A 385 15.23 -5.79 -13.23
CA HIS A 385 16.19 -6.88 -13.50
C HIS A 385 15.60 -8.07 -14.26
N GLY A 386 14.27 -8.22 -14.32
CA GLY A 386 13.59 -9.34 -14.99
C GLY A 386 13.81 -10.71 -14.33
N ASN A 387 14.39 -10.77 -13.13
CA ASN A 387 14.76 -12.01 -12.46
C ASN A 387 13.82 -12.29 -11.27
N ALA A 388 12.87 -13.21 -11.46
CA ALA A 388 11.89 -13.58 -10.46
C ALA A 388 12.50 -14.22 -9.22
N ALA A 389 13.46 -15.13 -9.39
CA ALA A 389 14.11 -15.80 -8.27
C ALA A 389 14.88 -14.79 -7.39
N ALA A 390 15.63 -13.87 -8.00
CA ALA A 390 16.34 -12.83 -7.27
C ALA A 390 15.36 -11.86 -6.56
N ALA A 391 14.24 -11.53 -7.18
CA ALA A 391 13.24 -10.66 -6.58
C ALA A 391 12.57 -11.33 -5.36
N LEU A 392 12.16 -12.60 -5.46
CA LEU A 392 11.53 -13.30 -4.34
C LEU A 392 12.53 -13.70 -3.24
N ALA A 393 13.82 -13.86 -3.57
CA ALA A 393 14.86 -14.08 -2.56
C ALA A 393 14.98 -12.91 -1.55
N LEU A 394 14.54 -11.70 -1.91
CA LEU A 394 14.48 -10.54 -1.01
C LEU A 394 13.49 -10.72 0.15
N LEU A 395 12.60 -11.72 0.08
CA LEU A 395 11.67 -12.08 1.17
C LEU A 395 12.25 -13.13 2.12
N GLY A 396 13.53 -13.51 1.95
CA GLY A 396 14.14 -14.66 2.62
C GLY A 396 14.20 -14.59 4.15
N ASP A 397 14.18 -13.40 4.74
CA ASP A 397 14.21 -13.20 6.20
C ASP A 397 12.81 -13.14 6.83
N MET A 398 11.75 -13.00 6.03
CA MET A 398 10.37 -12.94 6.53
C MET A 398 9.91 -14.21 7.26
N PRO A 399 10.31 -15.44 6.86
CA PRO A 399 9.98 -16.64 7.63
C PRO A 399 10.42 -16.61 9.10
N ALA A 400 11.58 -16.02 9.40
CA ALA A 400 12.07 -15.85 10.77
C ALA A 400 11.21 -14.82 11.52
N HIS A 401 10.92 -13.67 10.88
CA HIS A 401 10.07 -12.62 11.46
C HIS A 401 8.67 -13.13 11.85
N LEU A 402 8.06 -14.01 11.05
CA LEU A 402 6.74 -14.60 11.39
C LEU A 402 6.76 -15.47 12.67
N GLY A 403 7.90 -15.72 13.25
CA GLY A 403 8.06 -16.43 14.53
C GLY A 403 8.38 -15.54 15.74
N GLU A 404 8.45 -14.20 15.55
CA GLU A 404 8.96 -13.27 16.59
C GLU A 404 7.84 -12.57 17.38
N ALA A 405 7.46 -11.36 16.99
CA ALA A 405 6.60 -10.47 17.77
C ALA A 405 5.16 -10.94 17.87
N CYS A 406 4.58 -11.43 16.76
CA CYS A 406 3.27 -12.07 16.71
C CYS A 406 3.35 -13.25 15.74
N ILE A 407 3.18 -14.45 16.26
CA ILE A 407 3.34 -15.68 15.48
C ILE A 407 2.40 -15.70 14.28
N GLY A 408 2.98 -15.85 13.09
CA GLY A 408 2.25 -15.88 11.82
C GLY A 408 1.90 -14.52 11.25
N GLN A 409 2.30 -13.41 11.88
CA GLN A 409 1.96 -12.05 11.46
C GLN A 409 3.19 -11.20 11.10
N VAL A 410 2.96 -10.11 10.38
CA VAL A 410 3.97 -9.13 9.99
C VAL A 410 3.79 -7.87 10.81
N SER A 411 4.82 -7.46 11.53
CA SER A 411 4.82 -6.20 12.29
C SER A 411 4.83 -4.99 11.36
N GLU A 412 4.25 -3.90 11.79
CA GLU A 412 4.15 -2.63 11.07
C GLU A 412 5.52 -2.08 10.70
N ILE A 413 6.35 -1.88 11.71
CA ILE A 413 7.69 -1.31 11.60
C ILE A 413 8.72 -2.13 12.34
N MET A 414 10.00 -1.87 12.02
CA MET A 414 11.16 -2.34 12.78
C MET A 414 12.04 -1.16 13.14
N ASP A 415 12.90 -1.33 14.14
CA ASP A 415 14.02 -0.39 14.33
C ASP A 415 14.82 -0.29 13.02
N GLY A 416 15.28 0.91 12.66
CA GLY A 416 16.09 1.15 11.47
C GLY A 416 17.52 0.65 11.58
N ASP A 417 17.97 0.43 12.83
CA ASP A 417 19.30 -0.10 13.17
C ASP A 417 19.21 -1.59 13.56
N GLY A 418 20.27 -2.35 13.25
CA GLY A 418 20.36 -3.74 13.67
C GLY A 418 20.21 -3.90 15.19
N PRO A 419 19.53 -4.95 15.65
CA PRO A 419 19.06 -6.15 14.95
C PRO A 419 17.69 -6.03 14.28
N PHE A 420 17.17 -4.85 13.98
CA PHE A 420 15.87 -4.59 13.33
C PHE A 420 14.70 -5.11 14.17
N ALA A 421 14.69 -4.79 15.46
CA ALA A 421 13.68 -5.28 16.39
C ALA A 421 12.26 -4.83 15.97
N PRO A 422 11.27 -5.74 15.97
CA PRO A 422 9.87 -5.41 15.65
C PRO A 422 9.29 -4.35 16.59
N ARG A 423 8.54 -3.42 16.02
CA ARG A 423 7.92 -2.28 16.71
C ARG A 423 6.53 -1.99 16.12
N GLY A 424 5.86 -0.99 16.71
CA GLY A 424 4.55 -0.55 16.26
C GLY A 424 3.47 -1.59 16.48
N CYS A 425 2.50 -1.63 15.59
CA CYS A 425 1.45 -2.64 15.54
C CYS A 425 2.08 -4.01 15.20
N PHE A 426 1.79 -5.04 15.99
CA PHE A 426 2.45 -6.34 15.81
C PHE A 426 1.86 -7.19 14.67
N ALA A 427 0.69 -6.82 14.15
CA ALA A 427 0.03 -7.48 13.04
C ALA A 427 -0.57 -6.43 12.12
N GLN A 428 0.05 -6.20 10.96
CA GLN A 428 -0.29 -5.10 10.06
C GLN A 428 -0.74 -5.60 8.70
N ALA A 429 -1.95 -5.20 8.28
CA ALA A 429 -2.62 -5.65 7.07
C ALA A 429 -1.80 -5.36 5.79
N TRP A 430 -1.28 -4.14 5.63
CA TRP A 430 -0.54 -3.77 4.44
C TRP A 430 0.83 -4.45 4.34
N GLY A 431 1.48 -4.79 5.46
CA GLY A 431 2.71 -5.60 5.44
C GLY A 431 2.46 -6.98 4.84
N VAL A 432 1.44 -7.69 5.34
CA VAL A 432 1.00 -8.98 4.80
C VAL A 432 0.53 -8.84 3.35
N GLY A 433 -0.32 -7.85 3.08
CA GLY A 433 -0.91 -7.62 1.76
C GLY A 433 0.13 -7.33 0.68
N GLU A 434 1.09 -6.45 0.95
CA GLU A 434 2.08 -6.05 -0.04
C GLU A 434 3.09 -7.17 -0.35
N ILE A 435 3.45 -8.01 0.61
CA ILE A 435 4.28 -9.19 0.36
C ILE A 435 3.52 -10.18 -0.55
N LEU A 436 2.26 -10.48 -0.25
CA LEU A 436 1.42 -11.35 -1.08
C LEU A 436 1.20 -10.79 -2.49
N ARG A 437 0.96 -9.48 -2.61
CA ARG A 437 0.81 -8.82 -3.91
C ARG A 437 2.10 -8.88 -4.74
N ALA A 438 3.25 -8.60 -4.12
CA ALA A 438 4.52 -8.68 -4.82
C ALA A 438 4.82 -10.11 -5.31
N TRP A 439 4.58 -11.10 -4.47
CA TRP A 439 4.69 -12.50 -4.86
C TRP A 439 3.77 -12.83 -6.06
N GLN A 440 2.51 -12.42 -6.02
CA GLN A 440 1.57 -12.63 -7.13
C GLN A 440 2.06 -11.95 -8.43
N VAL A 441 2.51 -10.69 -8.35
CA VAL A 441 3.01 -9.96 -9.52
C VAL A 441 4.21 -10.65 -10.15
N VAL A 442 5.16 -11.11 -9.34
CA VAL A 442 6.37 -11.78 -9.82
C VAL A 442 6.03 -13.16 -10.42
N THR A 443 5.17 -13.95 -9.77
CA THR A 443 4.78 -15.28 -10.24
C THR A 443 3.88 -15.23 -11.48
N ALA A 444 2.92 -14.31 -11.54
CA ALA A 444 2.06 -14.13 -12.70
C ALA A 444 2.86 -13.75 -13.96
N ALA A 445 3.90 -12.96 -13.82
CA ALA A 445 4.77 -12.58 -14.93
C ALA A 445 5.59 -13.76 -15.49
N GLN A 446 5.76 -14.87 -14.76
CA GLN A 446 6.36 -16.10 -15.28
C GLN A 446 5.42 -16.86 -16.23
N LEU A 447 4.11 -16.67 -16.10
CA LEU A 447 3.12 -17.28 -17.01
C LEU A 447 3.05 -16.55 -18.36
N HIS A 448 3.42 -15.26 -18.36
CA HIS A 448 3.42 -14.41 -19.55
C HIS A 448 4.75 -13.67 -19.63
N PRO A 449 5.87 -14.37 -19.97
CA PRO A 449 7.14 -13.70 -20.13
C PRO A 449 6.96 -12.61 -21.19
N ARG A 450 7.19 -11.35 -20.82
CA ARG A 450 7.26 -10.27 -21.82
C ARG A 450 8.35 -10.66 -22.80
N GLU A 451 8.03 -10.70 -24.09
CA GLU A 451 9.06 -10.73 -25.12
C GLU A 451 10.04 -9.60 -24.78
N ALA A 452 11.28 -9.96 -24.56
CA ALA A 452 12.33 -8.99 -24.28
C ALA A 452 12.32 -8.01 -25.45
N ASN A 453 11.93 -6.78 -25.21
CA ASN A 453 12.02 -5.73 -26.21
C ASN A 453 13.48 -5.60 -26.61
N SER A 454 13.75 -6.19 -27.79
CA SER A 454 14.98 -5.99 -28.56
C SER A 454 15.17 -4.52 -28.94
#